data_f2e3bc4747cc6f420f87c5b166155ca0
#
_entry.id   f2e3bc4747cc6f420f87c5b166155ca0
#
_cell.length_a   1.000
_cell.length_b   1.000
_cell.length_c   1.000
_cell.angle_alpha   90.00
_cell.angle_beta   90.00
_cell.angle_gamma   90.00
#
_symmetry.space_group_name_H-M   'P 1'
#
loop_
_entity.id
_entity.type
_entity.pdbx_description
1 polymer ?
#
loop_
_entity_poly.entity_id
_entity_poly.type
_entity_poly.pdbx_seq_one_letter_code
_entity_poly.pdbx_strand_id
1 'polypeptide(L)'
;MHELVISAHAAQRYRERFAGNLSWSATQQRLRRLLRRARFHGVRPGQARLYALGDMRFVVEDGVLVTVYRLHYRDVPPVEDLWCLAS
;
A
#
# COMPACT_ATOMS: atom_id res chain seq x y z
N MET A 1 10.19 9.59 -14.59
CA MET A 1 9.23 9.06 -13.61
C MET A 1 8.88 10.15 -12.62
N HIS A 2 7.60 10.29 -12.35
CA HIS A 2 7.15 11.29 -11.39
C HIS A 2 7.47 10.84 -9.98
N GLU A 3 7.80 11.79 -9.14
CA GLU A 3 8.06 11.51 -7.76
C GLU A 3 6.75 11.19 -7.06
N LEU A 4 6.74 10.06 -6.36
CA LEU A 4 5.56 9.61 -5.65
C LEU A 4 5.47 10.31 -4.30
N VAL A 5 4.29 10.80 -3.97
CA VAL A 5 4.03 11.42 -2.68
C VAL A 5 3.53 10.34 -1.72
N ILE A 6 4.11 10.30 -0.52
CA ILE A 6 3.67 9.36 0.52
C ILE A 6 2.71 10.12 1.44
N SER A 7 1.45 9.67 1.50
CA SER A 7 0.48 10.32 2.37
C SER A 7 0.78 10.03 3.83
N ALA A 8 0.30 10.92 4.71
CA ALA A 8 0.42 10.71 6.15
C ALA A 8 -0.28 9.43 6.57
N HIS A 9 -1.44 9.16 5.99
CA HIS A 9 -2.21 7.95 6.28
C HIS A 9 -1.42 6.68 5.92
N ALA A 10 -0.79 6.67 4.74
CA ALA A 10 -0.01 5.51 4.31
C ALA A 10 1.18 5.27 5.23
N ALA A 11 1.89 6.33 5.58
CA ALA A 11 3.04 6.22 6.48
C ALA A 11 2.61 5.71 7.85
N GLN A 12 1.50 6.23 8.37
CA GLN A 12 0.98 5.79 9.66
C GLN A 12 0.59 4.32 9.61
N ARG A 13 -0.11 3.89 8.56
CA ARG A 13 -0.51 2.49 8.41
C ARG A 13 0.69 1.57 8.32
N TYR A 14 1.72 2.00 7.60
CA TYR A 14 2.93 1.20 7.50
C TYR A 14 3.60 1.04 8.87
N ARG A 15 3.70 2.13 9.61
CA ARG A 15 4.31 2.07 10.94
C ARG A 15 3.52 1.17 11.87
N GLU A 16 2.21 1.27 11.85
CA GLU A 16 1.35 0.46 12.72
C GLU A 16 1.46 -1.02 12.43
N ARG A 17 1.62 -1.38 11.17
CA ARG A 17 1.51 -2.78 10.74
C ARG A 17 2.84 -3.46 10.48
N PHE A 18 3.87 -2.69 10.17
CA PHE A 18 5.14 -3.28 9.73
C PHE A 18 6.35 -2.82 10.52
N ALA A 19 6.39 -1.57 10.96
CA ALA A 19 7.62 -1.03 11.54
C ALA A 19 7.33 0.18 12.43
N GLY A 20 6.78 -0.07 13.61
CA GLY A 20 6.35 0.98 14.51
C GLY A 20 7.45 1.83 15.10
N ASN A 21 8.70 1.38 15.01
CA ASN A 21 9.82 2.09 15.60
C ASN A 21 10.55 3.03 14.62
N LEU A 22 10.07 3.14 13.40
CA LEU A 22 10.70 4.03 12.42
C LEU A 22 10.25 5.46 12.60
N SER A 23 11.16 6.40 12.36
CA SER A 23 10.81 7.80 12.30
C SER A 23 9.97 8.07 11.05
N TRP A 24 9.36 9.25 11.01
CA TRP A 24 8.58 9.66 9.84
C TRP A 24 9.43 9.63 8.57
N SER A 25 10.62 10.22 8.62
CA SER A 25 11.50 10.29 7.47
C SER A 25 11.94 8.89 7.02
N ALA A 26 12.31 8.04 7.97
CA ALA A 26 12.72 6.68 7.66
C ALA A 26 11.56 5.88 7.06
N THR A 27 10.36 6.11 7.55
CA THR A 27 9.16 5.45 7.04
C THR A 27 8.93 5.82 5.57
N GLN A 28 9.02 7.10 5.24
CA GLN A 28 8.84 7.54 3.87
C GLN A 28 9.90 6.95 2.94
N GLN A 29 11.13 6.95 3.37
CA GLN A 29 12.21 6.38 2.56
C GLN A 29 12.02 4.89 2.33
N ARG A 30 11.61 4.18 3.38
CA ARG A 30 11.36 2.74 3.28
C ARG A 30 10.22 2.45 2.31
N LEU A 31 9.14 3.20 2.40
CA LEU A 31 8.00 3.00 1.50
C LEU A 31 8.36 3.28 0.05
N ARG A 32 9.14 4.32 -0.22
CA ARG A 32 9.59 4.61 -1.58
C ARG A 32 10.42 3.47 -2.13
N ARG A 33 11.31 2.92 -1.31
CA ARG A 33 12.17 1.83 -1.71
C ARG A 33 11.36 0.56 -1.99
N LEU A 34 10.39 0.26 -1.15
CA LEU A 34 9.55 -0.91 -1.34
C LEU A 34 8.70 -0.78 -2.60
N LEU A 35 8.16 0.41 -2.86
CA LEU A 35 7.35 0.63 -4.05
C LEU A 35 8.13 0.44 -5.34
N ARG A 36 9.43 0.78 -5.34
CA ARG A 36 10.26 0.53 -6.52
C ARG A 36 10.37 -0.94 -6.86
N ARG A 37 10.24 -1.81 -5.86
CA ARG A 37 10.32 -3.26 -6.05
C ARG A 37 8.96 -3.88 -6.27
N ALA A 38 7.90 -3.16 -6.00
CA ALA A 38 6.54 -3.68 -6.12
C ALA A 38 6.15 -3.81 -7.58
N ARG A 39 5.25 -4.75 -7.85
CA ARG A 39 4.74 -4.99 -9.20
C ARG A 39 3.35 -4.42 -9.33
N PHE A 40 3.09 -3.86 -10.50
CA PHE A 40 1.74 -3.39 -10.80
C PHE A 40 0.79 -4.58 -10.82
N HIS A 41 -0.28 -4.49 -10.04
CA HIS A 41 -1.22 -5.59 -9.86
C HIS A 41 -2.56 -5.34 -10.54
N GLY A 42 -2.95 -4.10 -10.71
CA GLY A 42 -4.19 -3.78 -11.39
C GLY A 42 -4.70 -2.40 -11.07
N VAL A 43 -5.79 -2.03 -11.72
CA VAL A 43 -6.47 -0.75 -11.50
C VAL A 43 -7.76 -1.04 -10.75
N ARG A 44 -7.99 -0.27 -9.69
CA ARG A 44 -9.20 -0.37 -8.89
C ARG A 44 -10.22 0.63 -9.40
N PRO A 45 -11.51 0.45 -9.05
CA PRO A 45 -12.52 1.47 -9.34
C PRO A 45 -12.08 2.84 -8.83
N GLY A 46 -12.30 3.89 -9.60
CA GLY A 46 -11.80 5.21 -9.29
C GLY A 46 -10.39 5.46 -9.80
N GLN A 47 -9.86 4.52 -10.60
CA GLN A 47 -8.55 4.61 -11.25
C GLN A 47 -7.36 4.57 -10.29
N ALA A 48 -7.57 4.15 -9.06
CA ALA A 48 -6.46 3.89 -8.15
C ALA A 48 -5.67 2.68 -8.64
N ARG A 49 -4.36 2.73 -8.50
CA ARG A 49 -3.48 1.65 -8.94
C ARG A 49 -3.06 0.82 -7.74
N LEU A 50 -3.09 -0.49 -7.92
CA LEU A 50 -2.71 -1.43 -6.88
C LEU A 50 -1.35 -2.03 -7.25
N TYR A 51 -0.41 -1.96 -6.31
CA TYR A 51 0.90 -2.58 -6.46
C TYR A 51 1.07 -3.64 -5.37
N ALA A 52 1.84 -4.67 -5.68
CA ALA A 52 2.04 -5.80 -4.78
C ALA A 52 3.52 -6.11 -4.61
N LEU A 53 3.90 -6.42 -3.38
CA LEU A 53 5.23 -6.91 -3.05
C LEU A 53 5.05 -7.94 -1.93
N GLY A 54 5.18 -9.23 -2.31
CA GLY A 54 4.88 -10.28 -1.35
C GLY A 54 3.42 -10.19 -0.90
N ASP A 55 3.21 -10.15 0.40
CA ASP A 55 1.88 -9.99 0.96
C ASP A 55 1.49 -8.53 1.20
N MET A 56 2.36 -7.61 0.85
CA MET A 56 2.07 -6.18 0.97
C MET A 56 1.32 -5.68 -0.24
N ARG A 57 0.39 -4.77 0.00
CA ARG A 57 -0.37 -4.11 -1.05
C ARG A 57 -0.30 -2.62 -0.86
N PHE A 58 -0.06 -1.91 -1.97
CA PHE A 58 0.09 -0.45 -1.99
C PHE A 58 -0.96 0.12 -2.92
N VAL A 59 -1.72 1.09 -2.44
CA VAL A 59 -2.74 1.75 -3.25
C VAL A 59 -2.25 3.15 -3.58
N VAL A 60 -2.11 3.43 -4.87
CA VAL A 60 -1.61 4.71 -5.36
C VAL A 60 -2.71 5.37 -6.18
N GLU A 61 -2.98 6.64 -5.90
CA GLU A 61 -4.00 7.41 -6.59
C GLU A 61 -3.45 8.79 -6.90
N ASP A 62 -3.44 9.16 -8.16
CA ASP A 62 -2.92 10.46 -8.63
C ASP A 62 -1.49 10.74 -8.15
N GLY A 63 -0.62 9.73 -8.21
CA GLY A 63 0.76 9.90 -7.79
C GLY A 63 0.97 9.96 -6.28
N VAL A 64 -0.06 9.61 -5.51
CA VAL A 64 0.00 9.60 -4.05
C VAL A 64 -0.20 8.18 -3.55
N LEU A 65 0.71 7.71 -2.71
CA LEU A 65 0.48 6.46 -1.98
C LEU A 65 -0.52 6.74 -0.87
N VAL A 66 -1.75 6.24 -1.03
CA VAL A 66 -2.82 6.58 -0.10
C VAL A 66 -2.93 5.60 1.06
N THR A 67 -2.56 4.34 0.85
CA THR A 67 -2.59 3.37 1.93
C THR A 67 -1.70 2.17 1.62
N VAL A 68 -1.34 1.45 2.69
CA VAL A 68 -0.57 0.21 2.62
C VAL A 68 -1.24 -0.78 3.54
N TYR A 69 -1.40 -2.02 3.08
CA TYR A 69 -1.95 -3.04 3.94
C TYR A 69 -1.27 -4.38 3.66
N ARG A 70 -1.47 -5.32 4.58
CA ARG A 70 -0.96 -6.68 4.43
C ARG A 70 -2.10 -7.62 4.15
N LEU A 71 -1.89 -8.50 3.21
CA LEU A 71 -2.87 -9.52 2.89
C LEU A 71 -2.61 -10.73 3.78
N HIS A 72 -3.58 -11.09 4.60
CA HIS A 72 -3.48 -12.24 5.49
C HIS A 72 -4.40 -13.34 4.99
N TYR A 73 -3.82 -14.41 4.46
CA TYR A 73 -4.63 -15.46 3.88
C TYR A 73 -5.47 -16.21 4.91
N ARG A 74 -5.02 -16.27 6.15
CA ARG A 74 -5.80 -16.89 7.22
C ARG A 74 -7.06 -16.11 7.52
N ASP A 75 -6.96 -14.82 7.39
CA ASP A 75 -8.03 -13.90 7.71
C ASP A 75 -8.71 -13.38 6.47
N VAL A 76 -8.51 -14.08 5.35
CA VAL A 76 -9.14 -13.69 4.12
C VAL A 76 -10.65 -13.74 4.30
N PRO A 77 -11.32 -12.61 4.11
CA PRO A 77 -12.77 -12.57 4.28
C PRO A 77 -13.47 -13.35 3.17
N PRO A 78 -14.76 -13.60 3.31
CA PRO A 78 -15.53 -14.18 2.23
C PRO A 78 -15.37 -13.42 0.93
N VAL A 79 -15.78 -14.06 -0.17
CA VAL A 79 -15.56 -13.51 -1.50
C VAL A 79 -16.07 -12.08 -1.63
N GLU A 80 -17.21 -11.77 -1.06
CA GLU A 80 -17.77 -10.42 -1.13
C GLU A 80 -16.87 -9.40 -0.44
N ASP A 81 -16.18 -9.78 0.61
CA ASP A 81 -15.25 -8.88 1.28
C ASP A 81 -13.97 -8.71 0.47
N LEU A 82 -13.56 -9.75 -0.25
CA LEU A 82 -12.46 -9.61 -1.18
C LEU A 82 -12.81 -8.62 -2.26
N TRP A 83 -14.06 -8.58 -2.67
CA TRP A 83 -14.56 -7.58 -3.57
C TRP A 83 -14.36 -6.18 -3.02
N CYS A 84 -14.67 -5.99 -1.75
CA CYS A 84 -14.49 -4.70 -1.10
C CYS A 84 -13.02 -4.30 -1.08
N LEU A 85 -12.13 -5.27 -0.85
CA LEU A 85 -10.71 -5.00 -0.87
C LEU A 85 -10.22 -4.67 -2.27
N ALA A 86 -10.81 -5.27 -3.28
CA ALA A 86 -10.45 -5.02 -4.67
C ALA A 86 -11.07 -3.75 -5.22
N SER A 87 -12.08 -3.24 -4.56
CA SER A 87 -12.79 -2.04 -5.00
C SER A 87 -12.13 -0.76 -4.45
#